data_7556e6bfc208fabf0621cade38b99921
#
_entry.id   7556e6bfc208fabf0621cade38b99921
#
_cell.length_a   1.000
_cell.length_b   1.000
_cell.length_c   1.000
_cell.angle_alpha   90.00
_cell.angle_beta   90.00
_cell.angle_gamma   90.00
#
_symmetry.space_group_name_H-M   'P 1'
#
loop_
_entity.id
_entity.type
_entity.pdbx_description
1 polymer ?
#
loop_
_entity_poly.entity_id
_entity_poly.type
_entity_poly.pdbx_seq_one_letter_code
_entity_poly.pdbx_strand_id
1 'polypeptide(L)'
;ETGFVDETDRLTPDGFWASKLRLDQPLLIAEAIRSRAFDDLSPEVLAGGLAPFVWDRTMEVELKSQESFDLTGLEGIFYGILDSIEPIRSLKAKRGFESPQVMYWPAAALFMWAKGAPWDRLLDFVSIDEGDMTSLIMRTADHLRQIANLSETHPELAAVAANAVELILREPVYIY
;
A
#
# COMPACT_ATOMS: atom_id res chain seq x y z
N GLU A 1 -4.45 -22.66 -7.80
CA GLU A 1 -3.05 -22.53 -7.32
C GLU A 1 -2.88 -21.34 -6.36
N THR A 2 -3.69 -20.28 -6.50
CA THR A 2 -3.58 -19.06 -5.68
C THR A 2 -4.60 -19.02 -4.51
N GLY A 3 -5.56 -19.95 -4.45
CA GLY A 3 -6.61 -19.96 -3.43
C GLY A 3 -7.78 -18.99 -3.69
N PHE A 4 -7.72 -18.17 -4.73
CA PHE A 4 -8.83 -17.27 -5.12
C PHE A 4 -9.84 -17.95 -6.05
N VAL A 5 -9.46 -19.05 -6.67
CA VAL A 5 -10.29 -19.86 -7.55
C VAL A 5 -10.14 -21.33 -7.15
N ASP A 6 -11.23 -22.09 -7.11
CA ASP A 6 -11.23 -23.52 -6.81
C ASP A 6 -10.87 -24.36 -8.05
N GLU A 7 -10.84 -25.69 -7.88
CA GLU A 7 -10.50 -26.64 -8.95
C GLU A 7 -11.51 -26.65 -10.11
N THR A 8 -12.69 -26.03 -9.92
CA THR A 8 -13.76 -25.92 -10.92
C THR A 8 -13.85 -24.54 -11.56
N ASP A 9 -12.80 -23.72 -11.44
CA ASP A 9 -12.73 -22.33 -11.91
C ASP A 9 -13.79 -21.39 -11.33
N ARG A 10 -14.29 -21.69 -10.10
CA ARG A 10 -15.20 -20.81 -9.38
C ARG A 10 -14.47 -20.01 -8.32
N LEU A 11 -14.95 -18.81 -8.07
CA LEU A 11 -14.39 -17.98 -7.00
C LEU A 11 -14.59 -18.62 -5.63
N THR A 12 -13.52 -18.71 -4.87
CA THR A 12 -13.58 -19.02 -3.44
C THR A 12 -14.14 -17.82 -2.67
N PRO A 13 -14.45 -17.94 -1.37
CA PRO A 13 -14.79 -16.77 -0.55
C PRO A 13 -13.75 -15.65 -0.65
N ASP A 14 -12.45 -16.00 -0.67
CA ASP A 14 -11.37 -15.04 -0.86
C ASP A 14 -11.37 -14.44 -2.28
N GLY A 15 -11.63 -15.24 -3.29
CA GLY A 15 -11.78 -14.75 -4.66
C GLY A 15 -12.95 -13.80 -4.82
N PHE A 16 -14.03 -14.04 -4.09
CA PHE A 16 -15.22 -13.18 -4.16
C PHE A 16 -14.96 -11.75 -3.65
N TRP A 17 -14.38 -11.59 -2.45
CA TRP A 17 -14.08 -10.24 -1.97
C TRP A 17 -12.92 -9.60 -2.76
N ALA A 18 -11.90 -10.39 -3.15
CA ALA A 18 -10.79 -9.90 -3.94
C ALA A 18 -11.23 -9.36 -5.32
N SER A 19 -12.23 -9.97 -5.95
CA SER A 19 -12.77 -9.53 -7.24
C SER A 19 -13.44 -8.15 -7.20
N LYS A 20 -13.80 -7.68 -6.01
CA LYS A 20 -14.39 -6.34 -5.82
C LYS A 20 -13.34 -5.23 -5.74
N LEU A 21 -12.06 -5.58 -5.53
CA LEU A 21 -10.98 -4.60 -5.43
C LEU A 21 -10.60 -4.07 -6.81
N ARG A 22 -10.75 -2.77 -7.00
CA ARG A 22 -10.33 -2.05 -8.22
C ARG A 22 -9.04 -1.29 -7.93
N LEU A 23 -7.94 -2.00 -7.96
CA LEU A 23 -6.61 -1.55 -7.55
C LEU A 23 -5.61 -1.74 -8.70
N ASP A 24 -4.47 -1.04 -8.61
CA ASP A 24 -3.39 -1.16 -9.60
C ASP A 24 -2.70 -2.54 -9.55
N GLN A 25 -2.56 -3.12 -8.37
CA GLN A 25 -1.95 -4.44 -8.14
C GLN A 25 -2.93 -5.36 -7.37
N PRO A 26 -4.13 -5.63 -7.93
CA PRO A 26 -5.20 -6.22 -7.14
C PRO A 26 -4.84 -7.59 -6.57
N LEU A 27 -4.14 -8.41 -7.32
CA LEU A 27 -3.78 -9.77 -6.89
C LEU A 27 -2.72 -9.77 -5.78
N LEU A 28 -1.75 -8.85 -5.85
CA LEU A 28 -0.73 -8.73 -4.81
C LEU A 28 -1.32 -8.20 -3.51
N ILE A 29 -2.16 -7.17 -3.60
CA ILE A 29 -2.82 -6.58 -2.43
C ILE A 29 -3.82 -7.58 -1.83
N ALA A 30 -4.58 -8.29 -2.64
CA ALA A 30 -5.48 -9.35 -2.16
C ALA A 30 -4.71 -10.46 -1.43
N GLU A 31 -3.54 -10.86 -1.94
CA GLU A 31 -2.68 -11.85 -1.26
C GLU A 31 -2.15 -11.32 0.07
N ALA A 32 -1.70 -10.05 0.12
CA ALA A 32 -1.26 -9.42 1.37
C ALA A 32 -2.38 -9.37 2.42
N ILE A 33 -3.63 -9.09 2.00
CA ILE A 33 -4.80 -9.14 2.88
C ILE A 33 -5.07 -10.58 3.34
N ARG A 34 -5.13 -11.53 2.42
CA ARG A 34 -5.40 -12.94 2.71
C ARG A 34 -4.36 -13.58 3.64
N SER A 35 -3.10 -13.23 3.46
CA SER A 35 -1.98 -13.68 4.31
C SER A 35 -1.88 -12.91 5.63
N ARG A 36 -2.79 -11.96 5.88
CA ARG A 36 -2.86 -11.15 7.10
C ARG A 36 -1.67 -10.20 7.29
N ALA A 37 -0.98 -9.86 6.21
CA ALA A 37 0.18 -8.95 6.28
C ALA A 37 -0.19 -7.50 6.67
N PHE A 38 -1.47 -7.12 6.54
CA PHE A 38 -2.00 -5.81 6.93
C PHE A 38 -2.77 -5.83 8.26
N ASP A 39 -2.82 -6.98 8.95
CA ASP A 39 -3.50 -7.07 10.23
C ASP A 39 -2.73 -6.31 11.33
N ASP A 40 -3.47 -5.77 12.29
CA ASP A 40 -2.94 -5.09 13.48
C ASP A 40 -2.03 -3.87 13.19
N LEU A 41 -2.05 -3.35 11.97
CA LEU A 41 -1.32 -2.13 11.61
C LEU A 41 -2.07 -0.88 12.08
N SER A 42 -1.32 0.15 12.49
CA SER A 42 -1.90 1.48 12.69
C SER A 42 -2.26 2.12 11.34
N PRO A 43 -3.17 3.12 11.31
CA PRO A 43 -3.52 3.80 10.06
C PRO A 43 -2.32 4.36 9.30
N GLU A 44 -1.34 4.91 10.01
CA GLU A 44 -0.11 5.46 9.42
C GLU A 44 0.76 4.38 8.79
N VAL A 45 0.88 3.24 9.46
CA VAL A 45 1.65 2.10 8.95
C VAL A 45 0.94 1.45 7.77
N LEU A 46 -0.39 1.35 7.80
CA LEU A 46 -1.16 0.84 6.67
C LEU A 46 -1.00 1.73 5.43
N ALA A 47 -1.07 3.05 5.57
CA ALA A 47 -0.82 3.98 4.47
C ALA A 47 0.59 3.78 3.88
N GLY A 48 1.60 3.66 4.75
CA GLY A 48 2.96 3.34 4.33
C GLY A 48 3.09 1.98 3.65
N GLY A 49 2.48 0.93 4.21
CA GLY A 49 2.53 -0.43 3.66
C GLY A 49 1.85 -0.58 2.30
N LEU A 50 0.84 0.23 2.01
CA LEU A 50 0.08 0.19 0.76
C LEU A 50 0.72 1.03 -0.36
N ALA A 51 1.35 2.15 -0.04
CA ALA A 51 1.92 3.09 -1.00
C ALA A 51 2.89 2.46 -2.03
N PRO A 52 3.75 1.50 -1.67
CA PRO A 52 4.64 0.84 -2.63
C PRO A 52 3.92 0.13 -3.79
N PHE A 53 2.69 -0.32 -3.58
CA PHE A 53 1.89 -0.98 -4.62
C PHE A 53 1.26 -0.01 -5.61
N VAL A 54 1.23 1.26 -5.27
CA VAL A 54 0.62 2.34 -6.06
C VAL A 54 1.65 3.01 -6.98
N TRP A 55 2.92 2.97 -6.59
CA TRP A 55 4.00 3.53 -7.40
C TRP A 55 4.35 2.59 -8.55
N ASP A 56 4.26 3.07 -9.78
CA ASP A 56 4.40 2.27 -11.00
C ASP A 56 5.67 2.60 -11.82
N ARG A 57 6.52 3.49 -11.30
CA ARG A 57 7.76 3.88 -11.97
C ARG A 57 8.98 3.20 -11.32
N THR A 58 9.96 2.87 -12.16
CA THR A 58 11.23 2.24 -11.72
C THR A 58 12.31 3.26 -11.34
N MET A 59 11.92 4.50 -11.05
CA MET A 59 12.85 5.55 -10.65
C MET A 59 13.40 5.28 -9.26
N GLU A 60 14.70 5.19 -9.13
CA GLU A 60 15.38 5.18 -7.84
C GLU A 60 15.26 6.54 -7.18
N VAL A 61 14.80 6.55 -5.95
CA VAL A 61 14.67 7.75 -5.12
C VAL A 61 15.50 7.56 -3.87
N GLU A 62 16.44 8.47 -3.67
CA GLU A 62 17.23 8.51 -2.44
C GLU A 62 16.41 9.15 -1.33
N LEU A 63 16.38 8.49 -0.19
CA LEU A 63 15.85 9.04 1.05
C LEU A 63 16.97 9.78 1.77
N LYS A 64 16.78 11.06 2.01
CA LYS A 64 17.71 11.83 2.86
C LYS A 64 17.50 11.44 4.32
N SER A 65 18.58 11.31 5.07
CA SER A 65 18.47 11.04 6.50
C SER A 65 17.74 12.21 7.18
N GLN A 66 16.66 11.89 7.89
CA GLN A 66 15.98 12.83 8.78
C GLN A 66 15.97 12.25 10.19
N GLU A 67 16.73 12.87 11.07
CA GLU A 67 16.80 12.49 12.50
C GLU A 67 15.47 12.67 13.24
N SER A 68 14.51 13.37 12.65
CA SER A 68 13.25 13.76 13.31
C SER A 68 12.11 12.75 13.15
N PHE A 69 12.24 11.73 12.29
CA PHE A 69 11.21 10.71 12.08
C PHE A 69 11.75 9.32 12.40
N ASP A 70 11.10 8.67 13.36
CA ASP A 70 11.41 7.29 13.69
C ASP A 70 10.73 6.34 12.68
N LEU A 71 11.54 5.82 11.77
CA LEU A 71 11.14 4.78 10.80
C LEU A 71 11.45 3.37 11.32
N THR A 72 11.86 3.25 12.59
CA THR A 72 12.21 1.96 13.19
C THR A 72 10.99 1.03 13.13
N GLY A 73 11.21 -0.17 12.61
CA GLY A 73 10.17 -1.18 12.44
C GLY A 73 9.37 -1.07 11.14
N LEU A 74 9.26 0.09 10.49
CA LEU A 74 8.55 0.23 9.21
C LEU A 74 9.19 -0.64 8.12
N GLU A 75 10.51 -0.65 8.05
CA GLU A 75 11.25 -1.47 7.07
C GLU A 75 10.98 -2.96 7.27
N GLY A 76 10.95 -3.43 8.52
CA GLY A 76 10.60 -4.81 8.85
C GLY A 76 9.18 -5.18 8.43
N ILE A 77 8.22 -4.29 8.62
CA ILE A 77 6.83 -4.46 8.15
C ILE A 77 6.79 -4.51 6.62
N PHE A 78 7.49 -3.60 5.95
CA PHE A 78 7.58 -3.59 4.49
C PHE A 78 8.11 -4.91 3.93
N TYR A 79 9.21 -5.44 4.48
CA TYR A 79 9.74 -6.74 4.06
C TYR A 79 8.80 -7.90 4.40
N GLY A 80 8.11 -7.85 5.54
CA GLY A 80 7.06 -8.82 5.88
C GLY A 80 5.91 -8.85 4.86
N ILE A 81 5.49 -7.68 4.38
CA ILE A 81 4.50 -7.57 3.30
C ILE A 81 5.06 -8.17 2.00
N LEU A 82 6.30 -7.86 1.64
CA LEU A 82 6.94 -8.42 0.44
C LEU A 82 7.02 -9.95 0.49
N ASP A 83 7.42 -10.50 1.62
CA ASP A 83 7.49 -11.96 1.81
C ASP A 83 6.11 -12.61 1.65
N SER A 84 5.06 -11.96 2.14
CA SER A 84 3.69 -12.47 2.04
C SER A 84 3.17 -12.59 0.60
N ILE A 85 3.62 -11.72 -0.30
CA ILE A 85 3.19 -11.69 -1.70
C ILE A 85 4.13 -12.44 -2.65
N GLU A 86 5.28 -12.91 -2.16
CA GLU A 86 6.29 -13.57 -2.99
C GLU A 86 5.75 -14.81 -3.74
N PRO A 87 4.87 -15.66 -3.17
CA PRO A 87 4.27 -16.77 -3.89
C PRO A 87 3.52 -16.33 -5.16
N ILE A 88 2.79 -15.22 -5.09
CA ILE A 88 2.06 -14.67 -6.24
C ILE A 88 3.03 -14.03 -7.25
N ARG A 89 4.04 -13.30 -6.79
CA ARG A 89 5.06 -12.69 -7.66
C ARG A 89 5.80 -13.77 -8.44
N SER A 90 6.25 -14.82 -7.77
CA SER A 90 6.92 -15.97 -8.37
C SER A 90 6.02 -16.69 -9.39
N LEU A 91 4.73 -16.87 -9.09
CA LEU A 91 3.78 -17.48 -10.02
C LEU A 91 3.56 -16.60 -11.26
N LYS A 92 3.41 -15.29 -11.09
CA LYS A 92 3.30 -14.35 -12.21
C LYS A 92 4.52 -14.42 -13.12
N ALA A 93 5.73 -14.36 -12.53
CA ALA A 93 6.98 -14.44 -13.27
C ALA A 93 7.11 -15.76 -14.07
N LYS A 94 6.77 -16.91 -13.47
CA LYS A 94 6.77 -18.21 -14.14
C LYS A 94 5.80 -18.27 -15.34
N ARG A 95 4.75 -17.46 -15.32
CA ARG A 95 3.75 -17.37 -16.41
C ARG A 95 4.04 -16.23 -17.39
N GLY A 96 5.18 -15.56 -17.29
CA GLY A 96 5.58 -14.48 -18.17
C GLY A 96 4.89 -13.13 -17.90
N PHE A 97 4.26 -12.96 -16.73
CA PHE A 97 3.70 -11.68 -16.32
C PHE A 97 4.72 -10.91 -15.51
N GLU A 98 5.05 -9.71 -15.97
CA GLU A 98 5.87 -8.78 -15.19
C GLU A 98 5.10 -8.26 -13.98
N SER A 99 5.80 -8.10 -12.87
CA SER A 99 5.30 -7.38 -11.70
C SER A 99 6.18 -6.15 -11.50
N PRO A 100 5.60 -4.98 -11.26
CA PRO A 100 6.39 -3.79 -10.93
C PRO A 100 7.29 -4.07 -9.73
N GLN A 101 8.42 -3.39 -9.71
CA GLN A 101 9.28 -3.40 -8.54
C GLN A 101 8.59 -2.69 -7.39
N VAL A 102 8.46 -3.36 -6.25
CA VAL A 102 7.91 -2.78 -5.03
C VAL A 102 9.06 -2.15 -4.24
N MET A 103 9.04 -0.83 -4.13
CA MET A 103 10.13 -0.03 -3.56
C MET A 103 9.78 0.44 -2.14
N TYR A 104 10.78 0.61 -1.28
CA TYR A 104 10.57 1.02 0.11
C TYR A 104 10.26 2.51 0.28
N TRP A 105 10.83 3.40 -0.55
CA TRP A 105 10.70 4.84 -0.35
C TRP A 105 9.24 5.35 -0.30
N PRO A 106 8.27 4.83 -1.09
CA PRO A 106 6.87 5.23 -0.95
C PRO A 106 6.30 4.91 0.43
N ALA A 107 6.73 3.78 1.03
CA ALA A 107 6.31 3.40 2.37
C ALA A 107 6.78 4.43 3.40
N ALA A 108 8.06 4.81 3.36
CA ALA A 108 8.62 5.82 4.25
C ALA A 108 7.92 7.18 4.05
N ALA A 109 7.71 7.61 2.79
CA ALA A 109 7.06 8.88 2.47
C ALA A 109 5.62 8.96 3.02
N LEU A 110 4.80 7.94 2.75
CA LEU A 110 3.40 7.94 3.19
C LEU A 110 3.27 7.76 4.71
N PHE A 111 4.14 6.98 5.33
CA PHE A 111 4.19 6.87 6.78
C PHE A 111 4.51 8.23 7.43
N MET A 112 5.55 8.92 6.97
CA MET A 112 5.91 10.26 7.48
C MET A 112 4.77 11.25 7.27
N TRP A 113 4.15 11.25 6.08
CA TRP A 113 3.03 12.11 5.78
C TRP A 113 1.83 11.84 6.69
N ALA A 114 1.46 10.58 6.88
CA ALA A 114 0.37 10.18 7.76
C ALA A 114 0.65 10.52 9.24
N LYS A 115 1.91 10.51 9.66
CA LYS A 115 2.36 10.95 10.98
C LYS A 115 2.34 12.46 11.18
N GLY A 116 1.96 13.24 10.16
CA GLY A 116 1.84 14.68 10.26
C GLY A 116 3.08 15.48 9.83
N ALA A 117 4.02 14.87 9.09
CA ALA A 117 5.16 15.60 8.56
C ALA A 117 4.71 16.84 7.76
N PRO A 118 5.34 18.03 7.95
CA PRO A 118 5.11 19.18 7.09
C PRO A 118 5.46 18.87 5.63
N TRP A 119 4.73 19.50 4.69
CA TRP A 119 4.89 19.26 3.26
C TRP A 119 6.30 19.51 2.74
N ASP A 120 6.90 20.62 3.12
CA ASP A 120 8.26 20.97 2.77
C ASP A 120 9.27 19.93 3.30
N ARG A 121 9.07 19.42 4.51
CA ARG A 121 9.92 18.38 5.10
C ARG A 121 9.80 17.05 4.36
N LEU A 122 8.57 16.70 3.93
CA LEU A 122 8.35 15.49 3.13
C LEU A 122 9.08 15.56 1.79
N LEU A 123 8.95 16.69 1.07
CA LEU A 123 9.63 16.90 -0.21
C LEU A 123 11.16 16.98 -0.07
N ASP A 124 11.66 17.52 1.03
CA ASP A 124 13.09 17.51 1.33
C ASP A 124 13.62 16.10 1.58
N PHE A 125 12.82 15.22 2.22
CA PHE A 125 13.21 13.86 2.53
C PHE A 125 13.20 12.97 1.30
N VAL A 126 12.21 13.15 0.41
CA VAL A 126 12.02 12.34 -0.79
C VAL A 126 12.30 13.22 -2.01
N SER A 127 13.37 12.93 -2.73
CA SER A 127 13.79 13.73 -3.90
C SER A 127 12.92 13.43 -5.14
N ILE A 128 11.62 13.77 -5.08
CA ILE A 128 10.69 13.69 -6.21
C ILE A 128 9.93 15.00 -6.40
N ASP A 129 9.32 15.17 -7.58
CA ASP A 129 8.50 16.33 -7.86
C ASP A 129 7.24 16.38 -6.99
N GLU A 130 6.81 17.59 -6.65
CA GLU A 130 5.62 17.85 -5.85
C GLU A 130 4.35 17.22 -6.46
N GLY A 131 4.22 17.27 -7.79
CA GLY A 131 3.13 16.64 -8.52
C GLY A 131 3.12 15.11 -8.40
N ASP A 132 4.29 14.50 -8.43
CA ASP A 132 4.44 13.05 -8.25
C ASP A 132 4.11 12.63 -6.81
N MET A 133 4.54 13.40 -5.81
CA MET A 133 4.18 13.15 -4.41
C MET A 133 2.67 13.29 -4.19
N THR A 134 2.06 14.35 -4.71
CA THR A 134 0.61 14.55 -4.65
C THR A 134 -0.14 13.38 -5.30
N SER A 135 0.29 12.96 -6.48
CA SER A 135 -0.29 11.83 -7.19
C SER A 135 -0.17 10.52 -6.38
N LEU A 136 0.99 10.25 -5.78
CA LEU A 136 1.20 9.08 -4.93
C LEU A 136 0.23 9.08 -3.74
N ILE A 137 0.08 10.21 -3.04
CA ILE A 137 -0.81 10.32 -1.88
C ILE A 137 -2.27 10.12 -2.31
N MET A 138 -2.71 10.78 -3.37
CA MET A 138 -4.09 10.67 -3.87
C MET A 138 -4.44 9.24 -4.31
N ARG A 139 -3.55 8.59 -5.06
CA ARG A 139 -3.72 7.19 -5.47
C ARG A 139 -3.70 6.23 -4.29
N THR A 140 -2.86 6.47 -3.29
CA THR A 140 -2.86 5.68 -2.05
C THR A 140 -4.18 5.83 -1.31
N ALA A 141 -4.73 7.05 -1.23
CA ALA A 141 -6.05 7.28 -0.64
C ALA A 141 -7.16 6.51 -1.38
N ASP A 142 -7.12 6.47 -2.70
CA ASP A 142 -8.10 5.72 -3.50
C ASP A 142 -7.99 4.21 -3.24
N HIS A 143 -6.78 3.68 -3.09
CA HIS A 143 -6.57 2.28 -2.73
C HIS A 143 -7.07 1.98 -1.31
N LEU A 144 -6.78 2.85 -0.35
CA LEU A 144 -7.32 2.73 1.02
C LEU A 144 -8.84 2.75 1.06
N ARG A 145 -9.50 3.58 0.23
CA ARG A 145 -10.96 3.59 0.10
C ARG A 145 -11.51 2.27 -0.41
N GLN A 146 -10.82 1.61 -1.35
CA GLN A 146 -11.22 0.28 -1.82
C GLN A 146 -11.13 -0.76 -0.70
N ILE A 147 -10.10 -0.71 0.13
CA ILE A 147 -9.96 -1.58 1.31
C ILE A 147 -11.02 -1.25 2.35
N ALA A 148 -11.33 0.03 2.58
CA ALA A 148 -12.39 0.45 3.50
C ALA A 148 -13.78 -0.10 3.11
N ASN A 149 -14.00 -0.41 1.83
CA ASN A 149 -15.23 -1.04 1.35
C ASN A 149 -15.34 -2.55 1.69
N LEU A 150 -14.30 -3.16 2.26
CA LEU A 150 -14.31 -4.56 2.69
C LEU A 150 -14.90 -4.77 4.10
N SER A 151 -15.71 -3.87 4.60
CA SER A 151 -16.24 -3.90 5.97
C SER A 151 -17.05 -5.17 6.31
N GLU A 152 -17.66 -5.81 5.33
CA GLU A 152 -18.41 -7.07 5.53
C GLU A 152 -17.49 -8.27 5.79
N THR A 153 -16.30 -8.29 5.21
CA THR A 153 -15.36 -9.44 5.27
C THR A 153 -14.14 -9.16 6.16
N HIS A 154 -13.69 -7.90 6.21
CA HIS A 154 -12.50 -7.45 6.94
C HIS A 154 -12.81 -6.16 7.71
N PRO A 155 -13.71 -6.19 8.72
CA PRO A 155 -14.21 -4.97 9.38
C PRO A 155 -13.11 -4.16 10.07
N GLU A 156 -12.15 -4.80 10.71
CA GLU A 156 -11.04 -4.13 11.41
C GLU A 156 -10.11 -3.43 10.42
N LEU A 157 -9.68 -4.13 9.38
CA LEU A 157 -8.83 -3.56 8.32
C LEU A 157 -9.54 -2.41 7.60
N ALA A 158 -10.84 -2.56 7.30
CA ALA A 158 -11.65 -1.52 6.66
C ALA A 158 -11.73 -0.24 7.52
N ALA A 159 -11.89 -0.37 8.83
CA ALA A 159 -11.90 0.76 9.76
C ALA A 159 -10.54 1.48 9.81
N VAL A 160 -9.44 0.71 9.88
CA VAL A 160 -8.08 1.27 9.84
C VAL A 160 -7.82 1.98 8.51
N ALA A 161 -8.25 1.40 7.39
CA ALA A 161 -8.11 2.00 6.07
C ALA A 161 -8.89 3.33 5.94
N ALA A 162 -10.11 3.39 6.47
CA ALA A 162 -10.88 4.63 6.51
C ALA A 162 -10.16 5.74 7.30
N ASN A 163 -9.63 5.41 8.47
CA ASN A 163 -8.83 6.36 9.27
C ASN A 163 -7.56 6.81 8.54
N ALA A 164 -6.89 5.90 7.83
CA ALA A 164 -5.70 6.24 7.05
C ALA A 164 -6.00 7.24 5.93
N VAL A 165 -7.16 7.13 5.26
CA VAL A 165 -7.61 8.12 4.26
C VAL A 165 -7.70 9.51 4.88
N GLU A 166 -8.31 9.64 6.06
CA GLU A 166 -8.45 10.94 6.73
C GLU A 166 -7.10 11.54 7.11
N LEU A 167 -6.13 10.72 7.51
CA LEU A 167 -4.79 11.18 7.86
C LEU A 167 -3.99 11.73 6.67
N ILE A 168 -4.13 11.13 5.48
CA ILE A 168 -3.31 11.49 4.33
C ILE A 168 -3.96 12.52 3.41
N LEU A 169 -5.29 12.66 3.43
CA LEU A 169 -6.00 13.69 2.66
C LEU A 169 -6.12 14.99 3.46
N ARG A 170 -5.04 15.76 3.46
CA ARG A 170 -4.94 17.07 4.10
C ARG A 170 -4.21 18.05 3.20
N GLU A 171 -4.27 19.35 3.52
CA GLU A 171 -3.53 20.38 2.79
C GLU A 171 -2.00 20.10 2.77
N PRO A 172 -1.32 20.41 1.65
CA PRO A 172 -1.83 21.02 0.42
C PRO A 172 -2.36 20.02 -0.62
N VAL A 173 -2.36 18.71 -0.34
CA VAL A 173 -2.75 17.65 -1.28
C VAL A 173 -4.26 17.71 -1.57
N TYR A 174 -5.05 18.05 -0.58
CA TYR A 174 -6.49 18.14 -0.67
C TYR A 174 -6.98 19.47 -0.07
N ILE A 175 -7.68 20.26 -0.87
CA ILE A 175 -8.30 21.53 -0.46
C ILE A 175 -9.81 21.29 -0.43
N TYR A 176 -10.43 21.52 0.73
CA TYR A 176 -11.88 21.38 0.92
C TYR A 176 -12.66 22.50 0.24
#